data_8b6004cea43c143c4174f55953c72a7c
#
_entry.id   8b6004cea43c143c4174f55953c72a7c
#
_cell.length_a   1.000
_cell.length_b   1.000
_cell.length_c   1.000
_cell.angle_alpha   90.00
_cell.angle_beta   90.00
_cell.angle_gamma   90.00
#
_symmetry.space_group_name_H-M   'P 1'
#
loop_
_entity.id
_entity.type
_entity.pdbx_description
1 polymer ?
#
loop_
_entity_poly.entity_id
_entity_poly.type
_entity_poly.pdbx_seq_one_letter_code
_entity_poly.pdbx_strand_id
1 'polypeptide(L)'
;QDLLSRCDIVEVIGARLELKRAGREFKALSPFTNEKTASFHVSPAKQMYFDFSSGKSGNVIGFLMEHDRLSFVEAVEELAGNLGIDVPREGGNFERLILDGPLDACAAAQRFFSEQLRKHPPAVAYLKQRGISGETAKTFGIGFAPDSWDALSQFFDDPRHAIDAGLLKQKEGANRTYDVFRNRITFPIRDTRGRVIAFGGRTLGDDPAKYLNSPETPLFHKGRNLFGLYEAKQSTKKALPHLIVVEGYMDTVMLAQHGIREVVATLGTATTREQLNLLFKSTSRVIFCFDGDRAGRSAAWRALEQGLPEVDEKRECQFMFLPDGHDPDSLVQEIGAEAFAELVAQAQPLSAFLLDELGKQVNLATLDGRAKLAGLAKPFLSRMRDSPLLSLIRDELSRRT
;
A
#
# COMPACT_ATOMS: atom_id res chain seq x y z
N GLN A 1 6.70 33.47 -5.54
CA GLN A 1 6.45 34.55 -4.56
C GLN A 1 4.96 34.85 -4.40
N ASP A 2 4.17 34.85 -5.49
CA ASP A 2 2.72 35.10 -5.46
C ASP A 2 1.98 34.05 -4.57
N LEU A 3 2.31 32.78 -4.69
CA LEU A 3 1.72 31.71 -3.90
C LEU A 3 1.95 31.91 -2.38
N LEU A 4 3.19 32.25 -1.99
CA LEU A 4 3.54 32.50 -0.59
C LEU A 4 2.80 33.70 0.02
N SER A 5 2.49 34.72 -0.79
CA SER A 5 1.74 35.87 -0.33
C SER A 5 0.26 35.61 -0.07
N ARG A 6 -0.26 34.49 -0.61
CA ARG A 6 -1.67 34.07 -0.46
C ARG A 6 -1.87 32.94 0.55
N CYS A 7 -0.79 32.29 1.00
CA CYS A 7 -0.85 31.25 2.02
C CYS A 7 -0.76 31.87 3.42
N ASP A 8 -1.61 31.41 4.33
CA ASP A 8 -1.44 31.67 5.77
C ASP A 8 -0.72 30.49 6.41
N ILE A 9 0.49 30.73 6.90
CA ILE A 9 1.30 29.71 7.56
C ILE A 9 0.60 29.10 8.79
N VAL A 10 -0.23 29.88 9.49
CA VAL A 10 -0.97 29.41 10.68
C VAL A 10 -2.03 28.40 10.27
N GLU A 11 -2.74 28.64 9.16
CA GLU A 11 -3.76 27.75 8.64
C GLU A 11 -3.13 26.42 8.18
N VAL A 12 -2.06 26.48 7.39
CA VAL A 12 -1.39 25.31 6.85
C VAL A 12 -0.77 24.43 7.94
N ILE A 13 -0.09 25.06 8.91
CA ILE A 13 0.51 24.33 10.04
C ILE A 13 -0.57 23.88 11.02
N GLY A 14 -1.61 24.68 11.25
CA GLY A 14 -2.72 24.33 12.14
C GLY A 14 -3.55 23.13 11.67
N ALA A 15 -3.57 22.84 10.36
CA ALA A 15 -4.17 21.63 9.81
C ALA A 15 -3.39 20.34 10.18
N ARG A 16 -2.15 20.47 10.69
CA ARG A 16 -1.22 19.35 11.00
C ARG A 16 -0.83 19.29 12.46
N LEU A 17 -0.76 20.42 13.13
CA LEU A 17 -0.33 20.56 14.52
C LEU A 17 -1.37 21.32 15.34
N GLU A 18 -1.55 20.92 16.60
CA GLU A 18 -2.39 21.69 17.54
C GLU A 18 -1.69 22.97 17.97
N LEU A 19 -1.98 24.08 17.27
CA LEU A 19 -1.41 25.37 17.55
C LEU A 19 -2.15 26.08 18.69
N LYS A 20 -1.44 26.48 19.75
CA LYS A 20 -1.97 27.28 20.85
C LYS A 20 -1.47 28.73 20.75
N ARG A 21 -2.40 29.69 20.88
CA ARG A 21 -2.03 31.10 20.78
C ARG A 21 -1.17 31.53 21.98
N ALA A 22 -0.07 32.20 21.71
CA ALA A 22 0.87 32.72 22.69
C ALA A 22 1.21 34.19 22.36
N GLY A 23 0.33 35.11 22.77
CA GLY A 23 0.43 36.52 22.44
C GLY A 23 0.18 36.82 20.97
N ARG A 24 1.20 37.30 20.24
CA ARG A 24 1.15 37.56 18.78
C ARG A 24 1.60 36.40 17.93
N GLU A 25 2.05 35.33 18.54
CA GLU A 25 2.53 34.09 17.87
C GLU A 25 1.72 32.88 18.28
N PHE A 26 1.98 31.75 17.63
CA PHE A 26 1.41 30.44 18.00
C PHE A 26 2.54 29.51 18.43
N LYS A 27 2.21 28.56 19.31
CA LYS A 27 3.13 27.54 19.83
C LYS A 27 2.53 26.14 19.71
N ALA A 28 3.39 25.14 19.47
CA ALA A 28 3.08 23.73 19.54
C ALA A 28 4.27 22.93 20.09
N LEU A 29 4.06 21.65 20.36
CA LEU A 29 5.16 20.72 20.53
C LEU A 29 5.87 20.55 19.18
N SER A 30 7.19 20.38 19.21
CA SER A 30 7.96 20.13 17.99
C SER A 30 7.50 18.85 17.28
N PRO A 31 7.20 18.92 15.98
CA PRO A 31 6.92 17.72 15.19
C PRO A 31 8.21 16.98 14.78
N PHE A 32 9.38 17.55 15.04
CA PHE A 32 10.68 17.04 14.62
C PHE A 32 11.46 16.36 15.75
N THR A 33 11.06 16.60 17.01
CA THR A 33 11.70 16.03 18.21
C THR A 33 10.64 15.55 19.20
N ASN A 34 11.01 14.62 20.07
CA ASN A 34 10.10 14.16 21.12
C ASN A 34 10.31 15.02 22.37
N GLU A 35 9.40 15.93 22.66
CA GLU A 35 9.47 16.87 23.76
C GLU A 35 8.17 16.97 24.56
N LYS A 36 8.25 17.48 25.80
CA LYS A 36 7.09 17.72 26.68
C LYS A 36 6.75 19.21 26.81
N THR A 37 7.61 20.10 26.34
CA THR A 37 7.45 21.55 26.44
C THR A 37 7.40 22.15 25.03
N ALA A 38 6.40 22.98 24.75
CA ALA A 38 6.19 23.55 23.43
C ALA A 38 7.36 24.49 23.04
N SER A 39 8.16 24.07 22.04
CA SER A 39 9.29 24.81 21.51
C SER A 39 9.12 25.22 20.03
N PHE A 40 8.07 24.73 19.39
CA PHE A 40 7.74 25.08 18.00
C PHE A 40 6.89 26.34 17.98
N HIS A 41 7.40 27.41 17.33
CA HIS A 41 6.77 28.72 17.24
C HIS A 41 6.37 29.03 15.80
N VAL A 42 5.21 29.65 15.60
CA VAL A 42 4.74 30.17 14.32
C VAL A 42 4.45 31.62 14.43
N SER A 43 5.11 32.44 13.61
CA SER A 43 4.94 33.88 13.54
C SER A 43 4.09 34.29 12.33
N PRO A 44 2.81 34.67 12.52
CA PRO A 44 1.96 35.15 11.43
C PRO A 44 2.51 36.37 10.72
N ALA A 45 3.11 37.29 11.51
CA ALA A 45 3.65 38.53 10.96
C ALA A 45 4.87 38.33 10.05
N LYS A 46 5.67 37.28 10.31
CA LYS A 46 6.84 36.95 9.50
C LYS A 46 6.55 35.86 8.46
N GLN A 47 5.39 35.17 8.53
CA GLN A 47 5.04 34.01 7.74
C GLN A 47 6.16 32.93 7.82
N MET A 48 6.66 32.70 9.06
CA MET A 48 7.74 31.75 9.34
C MET A 48 7.46 30.95 10.61
N TYR A 49 7.98 29.72 10.62
CA TYR A 49 8.09 28.91 11.83
C TYR A 49 9.54 28.85 12.34
N PHE A 50 9.70 28.62 13.63
CA PHE A 50 10.96 28.41 14.33
C PHE A 50 10.80 27.27 15.33
N ASP A 51 11.55 26.21 15.16
CA ASP A 51 11.59 25.10 16.09
C ASP A 51 12.90 25.11 16.89
N PHE A 52 12.82 25.55 18.14
CA PHE A 52 13.98 25.75 18.99
C PHE A 52 14.58 24.43 19.50
N SER A 53 13.83 23.31 19.44
CA SER A 53 14.33 22.00 19.87
C SER A 53 15.17 21.32 18.79
N SER A 54 14.78 21.45 17.51
CA SER A 54 15.51 20.87 16.38
C SER A 54 16.44 21.86 15.67
N GLY A 55 16.31 23.17 15.95
CA GLY A 55 17.01 24.25 15.24
C GLY A 55 16.45 24.55 13.84
N LYS A 56 15.35 23.91 13.44
CA LYS A 56 14.73 24.11 12.12
C LYS A 56 13.89 25.38 12.08
N SER A 57 13.94 26.08 10.94
CA SER A 57 13.09 27.23 10.69
C SER A 57 12.83 27.38 9.20
N GLY A 58 11.72 28.03 8.83
CA GLY A 58 11.40 28.25 7.42
C GLY A 58 10.02 28.86 7.21
N ASN A 59 9.65 29.02 5.95
CA ASN A 59 8.31 29.40 5.53
C ASN A 59 7.39 28.16 5.40
N VAL A 60 6.17 28.37 4.92
CA VAL A 60 5.18 27.30 4.74
C VAL A 60 5.67 26.16 3.81
N ILE A 61 6.40 26.49 2.74
CA ILE A 61 6.97 25.48 1.82
C ILE A 61 8.04 24.67 2.57
N GLY A 62 8.96 25.33 3.27
CA GLY A 62 9.98 24.66 4.07
C GLY A 62 9.38 23.77 5.15
N PHE A 63 8.27 24.17 5.78
CA PHE A 63 7.54 23.32 6.73
C PHE A 63 7.01 22.03 6.08
N LEU A 64 6.34 22.15 4.93
CA LEU A 64 5.80 20.99 4.22
C LEU A 64 6.91 20.03 3.73
N MET A 65 8.03 20.57 3.26
CA MET A 65 9.20 19.77 2.88
C MET A 65 9.77 18.98 4.05
N GLU A 66 9.87 19.59 5.24
CA GLU A 66 10.45 18.96 6.43
C GLU A 66 9.48 18.04 7.15
N HIS A 67 8.23 18.45 7.33
CA HIS A 67 7.21 17.74 8.08
C HIS A 67 6.58 16.60 7.26
N ASP A 68 6.10 16.92 6.04
CA ASP A 68 5.41 15.97 5.17
C ASP A 68 6.39 15.24 4.23
N ARG A 69 7.69 15.62 4.27
CA ARG A 69 8.76 15.10 3.42
C ARG A 69 8.47 15.27 1.93
N LEU A 70 7.90 16.40 1.57
CA LEU A 70 7.61 16.77 0.19
C LEU A 70 8.85 17.35 -0.49
N SER A 71 8.97 17.16 -1.79
CA SER A 71 9.87 17.95 -2.62
C SER A 71 9.35 19.40 -2.72
N PHE A 72 10.19 20.31 -3.17
CA PHE A 72 9.79 21.71 -3.38
C PHE A 72 8.58 21.85 -4.32
N VAL A 73 8.58 21.08 -5.43
CA VAL A 73 7.49 21.10 -6.43
C VAL A 73 6.20 20.55 -5.81
N GLU A 74 6.26 19.44 -5.09
CA GLU A 74 5.10 18.84 -4.42
C GLU A 74 4.51 19.78 -3.36
N ALA A 75 5.33 20.46 -2.58
CA ALA A 75 4.88 21.44 -1.59
C ALA A 75 4.19 22.65 -2.26
N VAL A 76 4.71 23.11 -3.40
CA VAL A 76 4.11 24.19 -4.19
C VAL A 76 2.77 23.75 -4.79
N GLU A 77 2.68 22.56 -5.36
CA GLU A 77 1.45 22.01 -5.94
C GLU A 77 0.36 21.80 -4.87
N GLU A 78 0.73 21.33 -3.69
CA GLU A 78 -0.21 21.17 -2.56
C GLU A 78 -0.79 22.50 -2.10
N LEU A 79 0.06 23.52 -1.92
CA LEU A 79 -0.38 24.85 -1.52
C LEU A 79 -1.26 25.51 -2.58
N ALA A 80 -0.92 25.33 -3.86
CA ALA A 80 -1.70 25.84 -4.98
C ALA A 80 -3.06 25.14 -5.07
N GLY A 81 -3.10 23.82 -4.89
CA GLY A 81 -4.34 23.05 -4.86
C GLY A 81 -5.29 23.49 -3.74
N ASN A 82 -4.77 23.78 -2.54
CA ASN A 82 -5.54 24.30 -1.42
C ASN A 82 -6.13 25.70 -1.66
N LEU A 83 -5.48 26.50 -2.51
CA LEU A 83 -5.95 27.84 -2.90
C LEU A 83 -6.79 27.85 -4.20
N GLY A 84 -6.98 26.70 -4.84
CA GLY A 84 -7.67 26.61 -6.12
C GLY A 84 -6.90 27.31 -7.26
N ILE A 85 -5.57 27.42 -7.14
CA ILE A 85 -4.70 28.06 -8.13
C ILE A 85 -4.06 26.98 -8.97
N ASP A 86 -4.25 27.04 -10.30
CA ASP A 86 -3.45 26.23 -11.22
C ASP A 86 -2.01 26.75 -11.25
N VAL A 87 -1.07 25.89 -10.93
CA VAL A 87 0.36 26.20 -11.08
C VAL A 87 0.65 26.26 -12.59
N PRO A 88 1.03 27.43 -13.15
CA PRO A 88 1.36 27.52 -14.55
C PRO A 88 2.57 26.63 -14.82
N ARG A 89 2.37 25.55 -15.53
CA ARG A 89 3.47 24.80 -16.15
C ARG A 89 3.86 25.55 -17.41
N GLU A 90 5.00 26.19 -17.44
CA GLU A 90 5.55 26.75 -18.68
C GLU A 90 5.73 25.59 -19.68
N GLY A 91 4.92 25.59 -20.75
CA GLY A 91 5.05 24.64 -21.84
C GLY A 91 3.77 23.90 -22.21
N GLY A 92 2.78 24.64 -22.77
CA GLY A 92 1.73 24.03 -23.58
C GLY A 92 2.28 23.73 -24.97
N ASN A 93 2.69 22.50 -25.20
CA ASN A 93 2.64 21.78 -26.48
C ASN A 93 2.92 20.31 -26.18
N PHE A 94 2.23 19.41 -26.86
CA PHE A 94 2.49 17.95 -26.86
C PHE A 94 3.85 17.64 -27.53
N GLU A 95 4.92 18.26 -27.05
CA GLU A 95 6.28 18.04 -27.51
C GLU A 95 7.15 17.67 -26.31
N ARG A 96 7.62 16.40 -26.36
CA ARG A 96 8.67 15.81 -25.53
C ARG A 96 8.40 15.85 -24.04
N LEU A 97 7.94 14.74 -23.51
CA LEU A 97 8.01 14.45 -22.06
C LEU A 97 9.51 14.43 -21.67
N ILE A 98 10.02 15.58 -21.23
CA ILE A 98 11.26 15.61 -20.47
C ILE A 98 10.90 14.96 -19.13
N LEU A 99 11.30 13.70 -18.97
CA LEU A 99 11.09 12.96 -17.76
C LEU A 99 12.10 13.46 -16.74
N ASP A 100 11.62 14.10 -15.67
CA ASP A 100 12.50 14.56 -14.58
C ASP A 100 12.96 13.38 -13.70
N GLY A 101 12.46 12.17 -13.94
CA GLY A 101 12.89 10.99 -13.20
C GLY A 101 12.06 9.73 -13.46
N PRO A 102 12.39 8.62 -12.76
CA PRO A 102 11.70 7.35 -12.91
C PRO A 102 10.21 7.38 -12.55
N LEU A 103 9.76 8.28 -11.67
CA LEU A 103 8.33 8.47 -11.35
C LEU A 103 7.54 8.97 -12.55
N ASP A 104 8.09 9.92 -13.30
CA ASP A 104 7.45 10.45 -14.50
C ASP A 104 7.39 9.38 -15.60
N ALA A 105 8.43 8.53 -15.69
CA ALA A 105 8.43 7.38 -16.57
C ALA A 105 7.28 6.40 -16.23
N CYS A 106 7.06 6.11 -14.95
CA CYS A 106 5.94 5.29 -14.50
C CYS A 106 4.58 5.93 -14.83
N ALA A 107 4.42 7.23 -14.59
CA ALA A 107 3.19 7.96 -14.90
C ALA A 107 2.92 8.01 -16.43
N ALA A 108 3.96 8.18 -17.23
CA ALA A 108 3.87 8.14 -18.69
C ALA A 108 3.50 6.74 -19.19
N ALA A 109 4.13 5.69 -18.66
CA ALA A 109 3.80 4.30 -18.97
C ALA A 109 2.35 3.95 -18.60
N GLN A 110 1.85 4.42 -17.45
CA GLN A 110 0.44 4.22 -17.09
C GLN A 110 -0.51 4.82 -18.14
N ARG A 111 -0.26 6.05 -18.59
CA ARG A 111 -1.05 6.70 -19.66
C ARG A 111 -0.99 5.90 -20.95
N PHE A 112 0.20 5.49 -21.35
CA PHE A 112 0.41 4.65 -22.52
C PHE A 112 -0.39 3.34 -22.42
N PHE A 113 -0.24 2.57 -21.37
CA PHE A 113 -0.94 1.29 -21.18
C PHE A 113 -2.47 1.46 -21.12
N SER A 114 -2.96 2.52 -20.48
CA SER A 114 -4.40 2.83 -20.44
C SER A 114 -4.95 3.16 -21.82
N GLU A 115 -4.18 3.85 -22.64
CA GLU A 115 -4.55 4.14 -24.03
C GLU A 115 -4.52 2.88 -24.90
N GLN A 116 -3.48 2.04 -24.77
CA GLN A 116 -3.39 0.76 -25.47
C GLN A 116 -4.54 -0.18 -25.12
N LEU A 117 -5.00 -0.21 -23.86
CA LEU A 117 -6.17 -1.00 -23.46
C LEU A 117 -7.41 -0.58 -24.26
N ARG A 118 -7.66 0.73 -24.42
CA ARG A 118 -8.81 1.23 -25.20
C ARG A 118 -8.76 0.85 -26.66
N LYS A 119 -7.56 0.70 -27.22
CA LYS A 119 -7.30 0.34 -28.61
C LYS A 119 -7.23 -1.17 -28.88
N HIS A 120 -7.31 -2.01 -27.82
CA HIS A 120 -7.14 -3.46 -27.93
C HIS A 120 -8.41 -4.22 -27.49
N PRO A 121 -9.37 -4.49 -28.40
CA PRO A 121 -10.64 -5.14 -28.08
C PRO A 121 -10.50 -6.49 -27.35
N PRO A 122 -9.51 -7.37 -27.66
CA PRO A 122 -9.35 -8.63 -26.92
C PRO A 122 -9.04 -8.42 -25.42
N ALA A 123 -8.22 -7.43 -25.05
CA ALA A 123 -7.92 -7.12 -23.66
C ALA A 123 -9.16 -6.58 -22.93
N VAL A 124 -9.95 -5.71 -23.61
CA VAL A 124 -11.23 -5.22 -23.06
C VAL A 124 -12.23 -6.37 -22.87
N ALA A 125 -12.34 -7.28 -23.86
CA ALA A 125 -13.21 -8.44 -23.78
C ALA A 125 -12.82 -9.37 -22.61
N TYR A 126 -11.52 -9.59 -22.43
CA TYR A 126 -10.99 -10.34 -21.28
C TYR A 126 -11.42 -9.75 -19.94
N LEU A 127 -11.25 -8.42 -19.74
CA LEU A 127 -11.66 -7.76 -18.49
C LEU A 127 -13.18 -7.85 -18.27
N LYS A 128 -13.97 -7.70 -19.31
CA LYS A 128 -15.44 -7.86 -19.27
C LYS A 128 -15.84 -9.30 -18.91
N GLN A 129 -15.20 -10.29 -19.53
CA GLN A 129 -15.43 -11.71 -19.21
C GLN A 129 -15.10 -12.03 -17.75
N ARG A 130 -14.10 -11.37 -17.17
CA ARG A 130 -13.75 -11.46 -15.76
C ARG A 130 -14.69 -10.67 -14.85
N GLY A 131 -15.70 -9.96 -15.36
CA GLY A 131 -16.65 -9.19 -14.59
C GLY A 131 -16.16 -7.78 -14.18
N ILE A 132 -15.02 -7.31 -14.71
CA ILE A 132 -14.47 -6.00 -14.35
C ILE A 132 -15.15 -4.92 -15.18
N SER A 133 -15.77 -3.94 -14.52
CA SER A 133 -16.39 -2.78 -15.14
C SER A 133 -15.35 -1.77 -15.61
N GLY A 134 -15.75 -0.89 -16.56
CA GLY A 134 -14.91 0.22 -17.00
C GLY A 134 -14.59 1.22 -15.89
N GLU A 135 -15.48 1.38 -14.91
CA GLU A 135 -15.29 2.23 -13.74
C GLU A 135 -14.18 1.66 -12.82
N THR A 136 -14.28 0.37 -12.49
CA THR A 136 -13.26 -0.32 -11.69
C THR A 136 -11.91 -0.32 -12.41
N ALA A 137 -11.89 -0.62 -13.72
CA ALA A 137 -10.66 -0.57 -14.51
C ALA A 137 -10.02 0.83 -14.49
N LYS A 138 -10.83 1.90 -14.55
CA LYS A 138 -10.37 3.29 -14.44
C LYS A 138 -9.85 3.61 -13.03
N THR A 139 -10.56 3.20 -11.99
CA THR A 139 -10.19 3.43 -10.59
C THR A 139 -8.81 2.85 -10.28
N PHE A 140 -8.56 1.60 -10.70
CA PHE A 140 -7.27 0.95 -10.53
C PHE A 140 -6.24 1.33 -11.60
N GLY A 141 -6.63 2.09 -12.62
CA GLY A 141 -5.75 2.50 -13.72
C GLY A 141 -5.26 1.34 -14.58
N ILE A 142 -6.07 0.29 -14.69
CA ILE A 142 -5.73 -0.92 -15.47
C ILE A 142 -5.43 -0.53 -16.93
N GLY A 143 -4.39 -1.13 -17.50
CA GLY A 143 -3.94 -0.91 -18.86
C GLY A 143 -3.63 -2.22 -19.59
N PHE A 144 -3.06 -2.08 -20.77
CA PHE A 144 -2.60 -3.18 -21.60
C PHE A 144 -1.23 -2.87 -22.20
N ALA A 145 -0.28 -3.77 -22.01
CA ALA A 145 1.02 -3.75 -22.68
C ALA A 145 0.91 -4.53 -23.99
N PRO A 146 1.13 -3.91 -25.14
CA PRO A 146 1.03 -4.56 -26.44
C PRO A 146 1.96 -5.77 -26.58
N ASP A 147 1.62 -6.66 -27.52
CA ASP A 147 2.49 -7.78 -27.90
C ASP A 147 3.60 -7.27 -28.84
N SER A 148 4.51 -6.52 -28.27
CA SER A 148 5.67 -5.92 -28.96
C SER A 148 6.86 -5.88 -28.02
N TRP A 149 8.07 -5.96 -28.60
CA TRP A 149 9.31 -5.87 -27.86
C TRP A 149 9.74 -4.44 -27.53
N ASP A 150 9.14 -3.44 -28.18
CA ASP A 150 9.62 -2.05 -28.16
C ASP A 150 8.51 -0.99 -28.22
N ALA A 151 7.23 -1.37 -28.08
CA ALA A 151 6.11 -0.42 -28.16
C ALA A 151 6.20 0.68 -27.10
N LEU A 152 6.54 0.32 -25.85
CA LEU A 152 6.76 1.29 -24.77
C LEU A 152 8.13 1.97 -24.93
N SER A 153 9.15 1.23 -25.36
CA SER A 153 10.50 1.77 -25.58
C SER A 153 10.49 2.90 -26.61
N GLN A 154 9.72 2.78 -27.70
CA GLN A 154 9.56 3.81 -28.72
C GLN A 154 8.76 5.04 -28.24
N PHE A 155 8.03 4.91 -27.15
CA PHE A 155 7.25 6.00 -26.57
C PHE A 155 8.14 7.01 -25.81
N PHE A 156 9.36 6.60 -25.40
CA PHE A 156 10.30 7.44 -24.68
C PHE A 156 11.42 7.93 -25.60
N ASP A 157 11.65 9.24 -25.65
CA ASP A 157 12.81 9.82 -26.34
C ASP A 157 14.14 9.44 -25.65
N ASP A 158 14.12 9.40 -24.32
CA ASP A 158 15.24 8.95 -23.47
C ASP A 158 14.80 7.78 -22.60
N PRO A 159 15.33 6.58 -22.82
CA PRO A 159 14.93 5.38 -22.07
C PRO A 159 15.52 5.26 -20.67
N ARG A 160 16.47 6.11 -20.25
CA ARG A 160 17.20 5.96 -18.98
C ARG A 160 16.29 5.87 -17.77
N HIS A 161 15.37 6.81 -17.61
CA HIS A 161 14.42 6.81 -16.50
C HIS A 161 13.42 5.64 -16.55
N ALA A 162 13.07 5.17 -17.74
CA ALA A 162 12.23 3.99 -17.90
C ALA A 162 12.98 2.69 -17.55
N ILE A 163 14.28 2.64 -17.78
CA ILE A 163 15.15 1.55 -17.31
C ILE A 163 15.25 1.57 -15.79
N ASP A 164 15.53 2.74 -15.19
CA ASP A 164 15.61 2.92 -13.74
C ASP A 164 14.27 2.59 -13.03
N ALA A 165 13.15 2.84 -13.70
CA ALA A 165 11.81 2.47 -13.24
C ALA A 165 11.49 0.97 -13.45
N GLY A 166 12.37 0.19 -14.07
CA GLY A 166 12.14 -1.23 -14.35
C GLY A 166 11.07 -1.50 -15.41
N LEU A 167 10.76 -0.53 -16.27
CA LEU A 167 9.81 -0.63 -17.38
C LEU A 167 10.47 -1.21 -18.63
N LEU A 168 11.73 -0.87 -18.82
CA LEU A 168 12.57 -1.31 -19.93
C LEU A 168 13.78 -2.06 -19.40
N LYS A 169 14.32 -2.96 -20.22
CA LYS A 169 15.62 -3.60 -20.01
C LYS A 169 16.54 -3.31 -21.19
N GLN A 170 17.82 -3.13 -20.89
CA GLN A 170 18.86 -3.01 -21.90
C GLN A 170 19.44 -4.39 -22.19
N LYS A 171 19.60 -4.72 -23.46
CA LYS A 171 20.26 -5.97 -23.87
C LYS A 171 21.77 -5.83 -23.65
N GLU A 172 22.37 -6.78 -22.92
CA GLU A 172 23.82 -6.82 -22.71
C GLU A 172 24.57 -6.78 -24.05
N GLY A 173 25.53 -5.86 -24.16
CA GLY A 173 26.37 -5.70 -25.36
C GLY A 173 25.67 -5.00 -26.54
N ALA A 174 24.47 -4.47 -26.38
CA ALA A 174 23.78 -3.70 -27.41
C ALA A 174 23.13 -2.44 -26.83
N ASN A 175 23.11 -1.36 -27.63
CA ASN A 175 22.40 -0.10 -27.31
C ASN A 175 20.87 -0.21 -27.51
N ARG A 176 20.30 -1.43 -27.45
CA ARG A 176 18.87 -1.64 -27.71
C ARG A 176 18.15 -1.98 -26.40
N THR A 177 17.09 -1.24 -26.13
CA THR A 177 16.17 -1.50 -25.02
C THR A 177 14.97 -2.32 -25.50
N TYR A 178 14.33 -3.02 -24.55
CA TYR A 178 13.10 -3.76 -24.81
C TYR A 178 12.14 -3.68 -23.61
N ASP A 179 10.86 -3.81 -23.90
CA ASP A 179 9.78 -3.70 -22.93
C ASP A 179 9.78 -4.89 -21.96
N VAL A 180 9.64 -4.61 -20.66
CA VAL A 180 9.49 -5.64 -19.62
C VAL A 180 8.12 -6.31 -19.72
N PHE A 181 7.08 -5.51 -19.94
CA PHE A 181 5.71 -6.01 -20.07
C PHE A 181 5.32 -6.11 -21.54
N ARG A 182 4.86 -7.30 -21.97
CA ARG A 182 4.42 -7.60 -23.33
C ARG A 182 3.23 -8.53 -23.29
N ASN A 183 2.20 -8.27 -24.11
CA ASN A 183 0.95 -9.04 -24.16
C ASN A 183 0.35 -9.27 -22.76
N ARG A 184 0.25 -8.21 -21.95
CA ARG A 184 -0.22 -8.30 -20.56
C ARG A 184 -1.22 -7.21 -20.22
N ILE A 185 -2.25 -7.58 -19.46
CA ILE A 185 -3.02 -6.61 -18.68
C ILE A 185 -2.09 -6.06 -17.60
N THR A 186 -2.00 -4.74 -17.49
CA THR A 186 -1.13 -4.05 -16.53
C THR A 186 -1.92 -3.47 -15.36
N PHE A 187 -1.38 -3.62 -14.16
CA PHE A 187 -1.91 -3.11 -12.90
C PHE A 187 -0.88 -2.14 -12.32
N PRO A 188 -1.13 -0.83 -12.34
CA PRO A 188 -0.18 0.12 -11.74
C PRO A 188 -0.17 -0.04 -10.22
N ILE A 189 1.01 -0.16 -9.66
CA ILE A 189 1.23 -0.18 -8.22
C ILE A 189 1.50 1.24 -7.78
N ARG A 190 0.72 1.75 -6.83
CA ARG A 190 0.81 3.12 -6.33
C ARG A 190 1.42 3.17 -4.94
N ASP A 191 2.14 4.24 -4.69
CA ASP A 191 2.55 4.60 -3.34
C ASP A 191 1.35 5.18 -2.54
N THR A 192 1.57 5.51 -1.28
CA THR A 192 0.53 6.07 -0.40
C THR A 192 0.02 7.45 -0.82
N ARG A 193 0.70 8.11 -1.75
CA ARG A 193 0.33 9.42 -2.34
C ARG A 193 -0.39 9.27 -3.69
N GLY A 194 -0.54 8.04 -4.21
CA GLY A 194 -1.18 7.75 -5.48
C GLY A 194 -0.26 7.81 -6.69
N ARG A 195 1.04 8.06 -6.52
CA ARG A 195 2.01 8.06 -7.61
C ARG A 195 2.29 6.63 -8.03
N VAL A 196 2.32 6.38 -9.33
CA VAL A 196 2.68 5.05 -9.86
C VAL A 196 4.18 4.84 -9.70
N ILE A 197 4.56 3.74 -9.06
CA ILE A 197 5.95 3.39 -8.75
C ILE A 197 6.41 2.10 -9.41
N ALA A 198 5.47 1.28 -9.90
CA ALA A 198 5.73 -0.01 -10.55
C ALA A 198 4.45 -0.54 -11.21
N PHE A 199 4.56 -1.72 -11.81
CA PHE A 199 3.43 -2.43 -12.41
C PHE A 199 3.46 -3.92 -12.08
N GLY A 200 2.27 -4.51 -11.96
CA GLY A 200 2.03 -5.92 -12.16
C GLY A 200 1.50 -6.16 -13.58
N GLY A 201 1.74 -7.33 -14.14
CA GLY A 201 1.26 -7.67 -15.47
C GLY A 201 0.73 -9.10 -15.52
N ARG A 202 -0.52 -9.30 -15.97
CA ARG A 202 -1.10 -10.63 -16.21
C ARG A 202 -1.10 -10.92 -17.70
N THR A 203 -0.50 -12.06 -18.10
CA THR A 203 -0.47 -12.46 -19.52
C THR A 203 -1.87 -12.71 -20.09
N LEU A 204 -2.08 -12.32 -21.35
CA LEU A 204 -3.24 -12.74 -22.17
C LEU A 204 -2.91 -13.94 -23.07
N GLY A 205 -1.64 -14.32 -23.18
CA GLY A 205 -1.16 -15.45 -23.96
C GLY A 205 -0.70 -16.61 -23.08
N ASP A 206 0.07 -17.53 -23.70
CA ASP A 206 0.56 -18.77 -23.11
C ASP A 206 1.92 -18.62 -22.39
N ASP A 207 2.28 -17.41 -21.96
CA ASP A 207 3.50 -17.17 -21.19
C ASP A 207 3.46 -17.98 -19.87
N PRO A 208 4.47 -18.83 -19.59
CA PRO A 208 4.53 -19.61 -18.35
C PRO A 208 4.42 -18.77 -17.07
N ALA A 209 4.91 -17.54 -17.12
CA ALA A 209 4.75 -16.56 -16.02
C ALA A 209 3.38 -15.88 -16.14
N LYS A 210 2.33 -16.51 -15.58
CA LYS A 210 0.96 -15.95 -15.57
C LYS A 210 0.93 -14.50 -15.04
N TYR A 211 1.69 -14.23 -13.99
CA TYR A 211 1.89 -12.88 -13.44
C TYR A 211 3.37 -12.51 -13.46
N LEU A 212 3.63 -11.26 -13.79
CA LEU A 212 4.96 -10.64 -13.78
C LEU A 212 4.87 -9.32 -13.00
N ASN A 213 5.81 -9.08 -12.11
CA ASN A 213 5.96 -7.79 -11.41
C ASN A 213 7.16 -7.04 -11.95
N SER A 214 7.12 -5.70 -11.86
CA SER A 214 8.33 -4.90 -12.00
C SER A 214 9.47 -5.46 -11.15
N PRO A 215 10.71 -5.37 -11.60
CA PRO A 215 11.87 -5.69 -10.77
C PRO A 215 11.95 -4.73 -9.57
N GLU A 216 12.79 -5.06 -8.59
CA GLU A 216 13.16 -4.13 -7.52
C GLU A 216 13.86 -2.90 -8.13
N THR A 217 13.46 -1.71 -7.70
CA THR A 217 14.01 -0.43 -8.16
C THR A 217 14.15 0.54 -6.98
N PRO A 218 14.81 1.69 -7.13
CA PRO A 218 14.81 2.72 -6.09
C PRO A 218 13.41 3.21 -5.69
N LEU A 219 12.41 3.09 -6.59
CA LEU A 219 11.02 3.47 -6.33
C LEU A 219 10.20 2.35 -5.69
N PHE A 220 10.52 1.09 -5.97
CA PHE A 220 9.66 -0.05 -5.72
C PHE A 220 10.38 -1.22 -5.06
N HIS A 221 9.89 -1.63 -3.91
CA HIS A 221 10.30 -2.83 -3.19
C HIS A 221 9.07 -3.68 -2.85
N LYS A 222 9.00 -4.90 -3.38
CA LYS A 222 7.85 -5.81 -3.17
C LYS A 222 7.50 -5.99 -1.70
N GLY A 223 8.51 -6.13 -0.84
CA GLY A 223 8.33 -6.31 0.59
C GLY A 223 7.94 -5.04 1.36
N ARG A 224 7.82 -3.87 0.72
CA ARG A 224 7.50 -2.58 1.36
C ARG A 224 6.26 -1.91 0.78
N ASN A 225 5.74 -2.43 -0.32
CA ASN A 225 4.60 -1.88 -1.03
C ASN A 225 3.44 -2.89 -1.04
N LEU A 226 2.24 -2.38 -1.21
CA LEU A 226 1.00 -3.14 -1.32
C LEU A 226 0.20 -2.59 -2.50
N PHE A 227 -0.40 -3.48 -3.29
CA PHE A 227 -1.35 -3.08 -4.32
C PHE A 227 -2.71 -2.76 -3.70
N GLY A 228 -3.39 -1.74 -4.20
CA GLY A 228 -4.73 -1.36 -3.75
C GLY A 228 -4.79 -0.48 -2.50
N LEU A 229 -3.67 -0.24 -1.80
CA LEU A 229 -3.70 0.54 -0.56
C LEU A 229 -4.12 2.00 -0.78
N TYR A 230 -3.66 2.61 -1.86
CA TYR A 230 -4.09 3.96 -2.22
C TYR A 230 -5.58 4.00 -2.53
N GLU A 231 -6.06 3.07 -3.35
CA GLU A 231 -7.46 2.93 -3.74
C GLU A 231 -8.36 2.67 -2.52
N ALA A 232 -7.95 1.80 -1.61
CA ALA A 232 -8.66 1.55 -0.35
C ALA A 232 -8.77 2.82 0.50
N LYS A 233 -7.71 3.61 0.60
CA LYS A 233 -7.73 4.88 1.33
C LYS A 233 -8.60 5.94 0.66
N GLN A 234 -8.70 5.93 -0.66
CA GLN A 234 -9.56 6.88 -1.41
C GLN A 234 -11.05 6.49 -1.36
N SER A 235 -11.38 5.24 -1.01
CA SER A 235 -12.77 4.77 -0.95
C SER A 235 -13.57 5.41 0.20
N THR A 236 -12.89 5.95 1.21
CA THR A 236 -13.53 6.57 2.38
C THR A 236 -12.75 7.80 2.85
N LYS A 237 -13.48 8.78 3.39
CA LYS A 237 -12.89 9.94 4.09
C LYS A 237 -12.63 9.65 5.58
N LYS A 238 -13.05 8.51 6.09
CA LYS A 238 -12.88 8.07 7.48
C LYS A 238 -11.70 7.12 7.60
N ALA A 239 -11.26 6.86 8.83
CA ALA A 239 -10.32 5.79 9.09
C ALA A 239 -10.91 4.45 8.59
N LEU A 240 -10.06 3.63 7.98
CA LEU A 240 -10.47 2.31 7.50
C LEU A 240 -10.78 1.40 8.71
N PRO A 241 -11.97 0.77 8.76
CA PRO A 241 -12.36 -0.09 9.87
C PRO A 241 -11.47 -1.33 9.96
N HIS A 242 -11.03 -1.83 8.82
CA HIS A 242 -10.08 -2.92 8.65
C HIS A 242 -9.43 -2.84 7.27
N LEU A 243 -8.42 -3.68 7.03
CA LEU A 243 -7.87 -3.96 5.70
C LEU A 243 -7.80 -5.47 5.50
N ILE A 244 -8.38 -5.95 4.39
CA ILE A 244 -8.28 -7.34 3.95
C ILE A 244 -7.03 -7.48 3.10
N VAL A 245 -6.17 -8.43 3.44
CA VAL A 245 -4.94 -8.73 2.70
C VAL A 245 -5.15 -10.01 1.90
N VAL A 246 -5.07 -9.91 0.59
CA VAL A 246 -5.15 -11.03 -0.36
C VAL A 246 -3.81 -11.22 -1.08
N GLU A 247 -3.67 -12.25 -1.92
CA GLU A 247 -2.41 -12.56 -2.60
C GLU A 247 -2.29 -11.87 -3.96
N GLY A 248 -3.41 -11.71 -4.68
CA GLY A 248 -3.41 -11.36 -6.10
C GLY A 248 -4.00 -10.00 -6.45
N TYR A 249 -3.57 -9.46 -7.60
CA TYR A 249 -4.13 -8.24 -8.18
C TYR A 249 -5.61 -8.38 -8.52
N MET A 250 -5.98 -9.52 -9.12
CA MET A 250 -7.36 -9.80 -9.54
C MET A 250 -8.27 -9.90 -8.34
N ASP A 251 -7.85 -10.55 -7.26
CA ASP A 251 -8.63 -10.67 -6.02
C ASP A 251 -8.97 -9.29 -5.46
N THR A 252 -7.96 -8.40 -5.40
CA THR A 252 -8.18 -7.01 -4.97
C THR A 252 -9.17 -6.27 -5.86
N VAL A 253 -9.00 -6.35 -7.18
CA VAL A 253 -9.85 -5.65 -8.14
C VAL A 253 -11.27 -6.19 -8.12
N MET A 254 -11.45 -7.52 -7.99
CA MET A 254 -12.77 -8.16 -7.97
C MET A 254 -13.52 -7.90 -6.67
N LEU A 255 -12.85 -7.98 -5.52
CA LEU A 255 -13.46 -7.59 -4.25
C LEU A 255 -13.92 -6.12 -4.29
N ALA A 256 -13.09 -5.21 -4.81
CA ALA A 256 -13.45 -3.81 -4.98
C ALA A 256 -14.60 -3.61 -5.98
N GLN A 257 -14.67 -4.39 -7.08
CA GLN A 257 -15.77 -4.43 -8.04
C GLN A 257 -17.11 -4.76 -7.36
N HIS A 258 -17.08 -5.65 -6.39
CA HIS A 258 -18.26 -6.04 -5.60
C HIS A 258 -18.52 -5.14 -4.39
N GLY A 259 -17.81 -4.00 -4.27
CA GLY A 259 -18.03 -3.02 -3.20
C GLY A 259 -17.19 -3.21 -1.94
N ILE A 260 -16.40 -4.28 -1.85
CA ILE A 260 -15.45 -4.53 -0.75
C ILE A 260 -14.14 -3.80 -1.11
N ARG A 261 -14.04 -2.55 -0.67
CA ARG A 261 -12.96 -1.64 -1.09
C ARG A 261 -11.78 -1.58 -0.13
N GLU A 262 -11.95 -2.09 1.08
CA GLU A 262 -10.92 -2.17 2.13
C GLU A 262 -10.01 -3.38 1.91
N VAL A 263 -9.47 -3.52 0.69
CA VAL A 263 -8.69 -4.67 0.26
C VAL A 263 -7.37 -4.26 -0.38
N VAL A 264 -6.32 -5.03 -0.08
CA VAL A 264 -4.97 -4.85 -0.62
C VAL A 264 -4.35 -6.19 -0.98
N ALA A 265 -3.39 -6.21 -1.91
CA ALA A 265 -2.63 -7.42 -2.19
C ALA A 265 -1.16 -7.28 -1.82
N THR A 266 -0.58 -8.39 -1.36
CA THR A 266 0.86 -8.62 -1.37
C THR A 266 1.31 -8.90 -2.81
N LEU A 267 2.56 -8.57 -3.12
CA LEU A 267 3.04 -8.53 -4.51
C LEU A 267 3.78 -9.84 -4.90
N GLY A 268 3.14 -10.99 -4.62
CA GLY A 268 3.72 -12.31 -4.89
C GLY A 268 4.85 -12.68 -3.93
N THR A 269 4.83 -12.11 -2.72
CA THR A 269 5.74 -12.42 -1.62
C THR A 269 4.95 -12.71 -0.35
N ALA A 270 5.54 -13.45 0.59
CA ALA A 270 4.97 -13.53 1.93
C ALA A 270 4.87 -12.13 2.55
N THR A 271 3.84 -11.90 3.34
CA THR A 271 3.68 -10.63 4.08
C THR A 271 4.93 -10.34 4.92
N THR A 272 5.42 -9.12 4.83
CA THR A 272 6.59 -8.67 5.58
C THR A 272 6.18 -7.78 6.75
N ARG A 273 7.11 -7.59 7.68
CA ARG A 273 6.93 -6.67 8.82
C ARG A 273 6.74 -5.22 8.35
N GLU A 274 7.44 -4.80 7.30
CA GLU A 274 7.30 -3.47 6.70
C GLU A 274 5.91 -3.26 6.11
N GLN A 275 5.35 -4.26 5.44
CA GLN A 275 3.97 -4.21 4.92
C GLN A 275 2.95 -4.15 6.07
N LEU A 276 3.13 -4.93 7.15
CA LEU A 276 2.29 -4.84 8.35
C LEU A 276 2.33 -3.45 8.98
N ASN A 277 3.51 -2.87 9.12
CA ASN A 277 3.65 -1.52 9.64
C ASN A 277 2.97 -0.48 8.74
N LEU A 278 2.98 -0.69 7.42
CA LEU A 278 2.27 0.16 6.48
C LEU A 278 0.74 0.03 6.63
N LEU A 279 0.22 -1.19 6.81
CA LEU A 279 -1.19 -1.46 7.06
C LEU A 279 -1.67 -0.81 8.36
N PHE A 280 -0.92 -0.99 9.44
CA PHE A 280 -1.26 -0.42 10.76
C PHE A 280 -1.13 1.11 10.86
N LYS A 281 -0.56 1.77 9.84
CA LYS A 281 -0.69 3.23 9.69
C LYS A 281 -2.06 3.66 9.16
N SER A 282 -2.83 2.74 8.59
CA SER A 282 -4.11 3.03 7.93
C SER A 282 -5.32 2.45 8.66
N THR A 283 -5.12 1.39 9.45
CA THR A 283 -6.17 0.73 10.23
C THR A 283 -5.59 0.10 11.49
N SER A 284 -6.44 -0.20 12.48
CA SER A 284 -6.06 -1.00 13.65
C SER A 284 -6.29 -2.51 13.45
N ARG A 285 -7.00 -2.92 12.40
CA ARG A 285 -7.43 -4.31 12.17
C ARG A 285 -7.02 -4.79 10.78
N VAL A 286 -6.17 -5.80 10.70
CA VAL A 286 -5.70 -6.44 9.46
C VAL A 286 -6.26 -7.85 9.40
N ILE A 287 -6.92 -8.20 8.30
CA ILE A 287 -7.54 -9.51 8.09
C ILE A 287 -6.84 -10.16 6.89
N PHE A 288 -6.13 -11.24 7.13
CA PHE A 288 -5.53 -12.02 6.07
C PHE A 288 -6.53 -13.02 5.52
N CYS A 289 -6.72 -13.00 4.20
CA CYS A 289 -7.59 -13.91 3.47
C CYS A 289 -6.72 -14.85 2.64
N PHE A 290 -6.77 -16.13 2.95
CA PHE A 290 -6.01 -17.19 2.30
C PHE A 290 -6.93 -18.26 1.73
N ASP A 291 -6.45 -18.94 0.68
CA ASP A 291 -7.08 -20.14 0.18
C ASP A 291 -7.12 -21.22 1.29
N GLY A 292 -8.16 -22.06 1.29
CA GLY A 292 -8.36 -23.09 2.33
C GLY A 292 -7.34 -24.22 2.29
N ASP A 293 -6.53 -24.29 1.24
CA ASP A 293 -5.57 -25.37 0.98
C ASP A 293 -4.34 -25.34 1.91
N ARG A 294 -3.46 -26.33 1.74
CA ARG A 294 -2.22 -26.45 2.52
C ARG A 294 -1.26 -25.28 2.27
N ALA A 295 -1.22 -24.74 1.06
CA ALA A 295 -0.33 -23.62 0.71
C ALA A 295 -0.79 -22.33 1.40
N GLY A 296 -2.10 -22.05 1.37
CA GLY A 296 -2.71 -20.91 2.09
C GLY A 296 -2.51 -21.00 3.61
N ARG A 297 -2.66 -22.19 4.22
CA ARG A 297 -2.34 -22.37 5.67
C ARG A 297 -0.88 -22.13 5.99
N SER A 298 0.04 -22.56 5.12
CA SER A 298 1.47 -22.28 5.28
C SER A 298 1.80 -20.79 5.11
N ALA A 299 1.10 -20.09 4.20
CA ALA A 299 1.22 -18.64 4.04
C ALA A 299 0.67 -17.90 5.26
N ALA A 300 -0.47 -18.35 5.80
CA ALA A 300 -1.07 -17.81 7.03
C ALA A 300 -0.11 -17.93 8.22
N TRP A 301 0.55 -19.08 8.36
CA TRP A 301 1.54 -19.28 9.42
C TRP A 301 2.71 -18.30 9.31
N ARG A 302 3.24 -18.08 8.09
CA ARG A 302 4.29 -17.06 7.87
C ARG A 302 3.81 -15.65 8.20
N ALA A 303 2.56 -15.31 7.82
CA ALA A 303 1.96 -14.02 8.15
C ALA A 303 1.77 -13.85 9.67
N LEU A 304 1.33 -14.91 10.38
CA LEU A 304 1.25 -14.94 11.84
C LEU A 304 2.60 -14.62 12.46
N GLU A 305 3.68 -15.29 12.01
CA GLU A 305 5.02 -15.07 12.54
C GLU A 305 5.52 -13.62 12.36
N GLN A 306 5.14 -12.95 11.28
CA GLN A 306 5.43 -11.53 11.06
C GLN A 306 4.53 -10.63 11.91
N GLY A 307 3.31 -11.07 12.19
CA GLY A 307 2.33 -10.34 13.00
C GLY A 307 2.63 -10.29 14.48
N LEU A 308 3.18 -11.38 15.04
CA LEU A 308 3.41 -11.52 16.48
C LEU A 308 4.09 -10.30 17.15
N PRO A 309 5.18 -9.72 16.60
CA PRO A 309 5.82 -8.55 17.20
C PRO A 309 5.07 -7.23 16.98
N GLU A 310 4.03 -7.22 16.14
CA GLU A 310 3.32 -6.01 15.74
C GLU A 310 1.92 -5.87 16.36
N VAL A 311 1.38 -6.96 16.94
CA VAL A 311 0.05 -6.97 17.59
C VAL A 311 0.14 -6.60 19.06
N ASP A 312 -0.87 -5.89 19.52
CA ASP A 312 -1.07 -5.49 20.91
C ASP A 312 -2.58 -5.25 21.16
N GLU A 313 -2.98 -4.53 22.20
CA GLU A 313 -4.37 -4.18 22.50
C GLU A 313 -5.00 -3.18 21.52
N LYS A 314 -4.21 -2.58 20.61
CA LYS A 314 -4.64 -1.59 19.61
C LYS A 314 -4.51 -2.08 18.18
N ARG A 315 -3.75 -3.14 17.94
CA ARG A 315 -3.42 -3.67 16.63
C ARG A 315 -3.77 -5.13 16.57
N GLU A 316 -4.68 -5.48 15.68
CA GLU A 316 -5.22 -6.81 15.52
C GLU A 316 -4.83 -7.41 14.17
N CYS A 317 -4.37 -8.66 14.18
CA CYS A 317 -4.30 -9.51 13.00
C CYS A 317 -5.32 -10.64 13.14
N GLN A 318 -6.04 -10.90 12.06
CA GLN A 318 -7.03 -11.98 11.98
C GLN A 318 -6.80 -12.78 10.70
N PHE A 319 -7.27 -14.02 10.69
CA PHE A 319 -7.07 -14.97 9.60
C PHE A 319 -8.42 -15.53 9.14
N MET A 320 -8.66 -15.45 7.85
CA MET A 320 -9.81 -16.01 7.18
C MET A 320 -9.31 -17.03 6.15
N PHE A 321 -9.93 -18.20 6.14
CA PHE A 321 -9.65 -19.25 5.17
C PHE A 321 -10.88 -19.47 4.32
N LEU A 322 -10.69 -19.43 3.01
CA LEU A 322 -11.76 -19.67 2.05
C LEU A 322 -12.08 -21.16 1.96
N PRO A 323 -13.28 -21.55 1.51
CA PRO A 323 -13.59 -22.93 1.17
C PRO A 323 -12.61 -23.49 0.13
N ASP A 324 -12.36 -24.81 0.19
CA ASP A 324 -11.47 -25.48 -0.75
C ASP A 324 -11.89 -25.24 -2.21
N GLY A 325 -10.92 -24.89 -3.06
CA GLY A 325 -11.13 -24.65 -4.48
C GLY A 325 -11.56 -23.21 -4.84
N HIS A 326 -11.70 -22.34 -3.87
CA HIS A 326 -12.00 -20.92 -4.10
C HIS A 326 -10.82 -20.03 -3.79
N ASP A 327 -10.65 -19.02 -4.66
CA ASP A 327 -9.91 -17.78 -4.39
C ASP A 327 -10.88 -16.63 -4.07
N PRO A 328 -10.42 -15.48 -3.57
CA PRO A 328 -11.30 -14.36 -3.24
C PRO A 328 -12.14 -13.86 -4.42
N ASP A 329 -11.56 -13.89 -5.63
CA ASP A 329 -12.22 -13.50 -6.89
C ASP A 329 -13.42 -14.42 -7.19
N SER A 330 -13.21 -15.73 -7.23
CA SER A 330 -14.28 -16.71 -7.53
C SER A 330 -15.34 -16.74 -6.43
N LEU A 331 -14.95 -16.68 -5.17
CA LEU A 331 -15.88 -16.76 -4.06
C LEU A 331 -16.83 -15.56 -4.01
N VAL A 332 -16.31 -14.32 -4.14
CA VAL A 332 -17.19 -13.15 -4.10
C VAL A 332 -18.18 -13.10 -5.26
N GLN A 333 -17.80 -13.64 -6.42
CA GLN A 333 -18.72 -13.79 -7.55
C GLN A 333 -19.84 -14.81 -7.28
N GLU A 334 -19.55 -15.86 -6.52
CA GLU A 334 -20.50 -16.93 -6.21
C GLU A 334 -21.48 -16.52 -5.09
N ILE A 335 -20.96 -16.03 -3.95
CA ILE A 335 -21.78 -15.80 -2.76
C ILE A 335 -22.22 -14.34 -2.59
N GLY A 336 -21.64 -13.40 -3.33
CA GLY A 336 -21.91 -11.98 -3.23
C GLY A 336 -21.17 -11.28 -2.07
N ALA A 337 -21.24 -9.94 -2.07
CA ALA A 337 -20.50 -9.10 -1.11
C ALA A 337 -20.99 -9.26 0.33
N GLU A 338 -22.30 -9.40 0.55
CA GLU A 338 -22.87 -9.51 1.91
C GLU A 338 -22.39 -10.80 2.61
N ALA A 339 -22.53 -11.96 1.95
CA ALA A 339 -22.05 -13.23 2.50
C ALA A 339 -20.52 -13.26 2.67
N PHE A 340 -19.77 -12.60 1.75
CA PHE A 340 -18.34 -12.47 1.91
C PHE A 340 -17.98 -11.60 3.14
N ALA A 341 -18.73 -10.52 3.41
CA ALA A 341 -18.54 -9.69 4.60
C ALA A 341 -18.84 -10.44 5.90
N GLU A 342 -19.77 -11.39 5.89
CA GLU A 342 -20.03 -12.28 7.03
C GLU A 342 -18.82 -13.20 7.32
N LEU A 343 -18.16 -13.74 6.27
CA LEU A 343 -16.93 -14.49 6.45
C LEU A 343 -15.80 -13.63 7.01
N VAL A 344 -15.68 -12.39 6.53
CA VAL A 344 -14.70 -11.42 7.06
C VAL A 344 -14.97 -11.14 8.56
N ALA A 345 -16.23 -11.04 8.98
CA ALA A 345 -16.59 -10.83 10.38
C ALA A 345 -16.24 -12.04 11.27
N GLN A 346 -16.19 -13.24 10.69
CA GLN A 346 -15.84 -14.49 11.39
C GLN A 346 -14.34 -14.81 11.37
N ALA A 347 -13.50 -13.92 10.84
CA ALA A 347 -12.06 -14.13 10.78
C ALA A 347 -11.46 -14.42 12.16
N GLN A 348 -10.64 -15.46 12.24
CA GLN A 348 -10.06 -15.96 13.49
C GLN A 348 -8.96 -15.02 13.99
N PRO A 349 -8.98 -14.56 15.27
CA PRO A 349 -7.91 -13.76 15.83
C PRO A 349 -6.57 -14.51 15.84
N LEU A 350 -5.45 -13.76 15.74
CA LEU A 350 -4.09 -14.29 15.73
C LEU A 350 -3.83 -15.22 16.90
N SER A 351 -4.28 -14.85 18.10
CA SER A 351 -4.10 -15.65 19.34
C SER A 351 -4.78 -17.00 19.25
N ALA A 352 -6.02 -17.03 18.74
CA ALA A 352 -6.78 -18.27 18.58
C ALA A 352 -6.13 -19.15 17.48
N PHE A 353 -5.78 -18.57 16.33
CA PHE A 353 -5.12 -19.29 15.24
C PHE A 353 -3.79 -19.92 15.72
N LEU A 354 -2.95 -19.16 16.46
CA LEU A 354 -1.70 -19.66 17.03
C LEU A 354 -1.93 -20.89 17.92
N LEU A 355 -2.80 -20.75 18.92
CA LEU A 355 -3.00 -21.81 19.92
C LEU A 355 -3.69 -23.03 19.31
N ASP A 356 -4.59 -22.85 18.36
CA ASP A 356 -5.29 -23.95 17.69
C ASP A 356 -4.34 -24.73 16.77
N GLU A 357 -3.50 -24.06 15.98
CA GLU A 357 -2.52 -24.74 15.10
C GLU A 357 -1.44 -25.49 15.90
N LEU A 358 -0.98 -24.92 17.01
CA LEU A 358 -0.06 -25.64 17.92
C LEU A 358 -0.75 -26.79 18.64
N GLY A 359 -2.02 -26.62 19.02
CA GLY A 359 -2.82 -27.65 19.67
C GLY A 359 -3.04 -28.89 18.79
N LYS A 360 -3.15 -28.73 17.47
CA LYS A 360 -3.26 -29.84 16.51
C LYS A 360 -2.02 -30.75 16.46
N GLN A 361 -0.87 -30.28 16.95
CA GLN A 361 0.40 -31.00 16.90
C GLN A 361 0.63 -31.91 18.14
N VAL A 362 -0.28 -31.84 19.10
CA VAL A 362 -0.12 -32.51 20.41
C VAL A 362 -1.40 -33.19 20.86
N ASN A 363 -1.28 -34.18 21.73
CA ASN A 363 -2.44 -34.80 22.39
C ASN A 363 -2.75 -34.08 23.71
N LEU A 364 -3.72 -33.17 23.68
CA LEU A 364 -4.14 -32.39 24.85
C LEU A 364 -4.81 -33.21 25.96
N ALA A 365 -5.20 -34.48 25.70
CA ALA A 365 -5.74 -35.36 26.70
C ALA A 365 -4.67 -35.88 27.69
N THR A 366 -3.38 -35.75 27.33
CA THR A 366 -2.26 -36.22 28.16
C THR A 366 -1.50 -35.05 28.80
N LEU A 367 -0.92 -35.27 30.00
CA LEU A 367 -0.04 -34.29 30.66
C LEU A 367 1.16 -33.92 29.75
N ASP A 368 1.78 -34.93 29.13
CA ASP A 368 2.94 -34.75 28.28
C ASP A 368 2.59 -33.91 27.04
N GLY A 369 1.40 -34.14 26.44
CA GLY A 369 0.92 -33.37 25.30
C GLY A 369 0.65 -31.90 25.67
N ARG A 370 0.07 -31.65 26.85
CA ARG A 370 -0.16 -30.29 27.35
C ARG A 370 1.16 -29.59 27.68
N ALA A 371 2.11 -30.27 28.32
CA ALA A 371 3.45 -29.72 28.54
C ALA A 371 4.17 -29.41 27.21
N LYS A 372 4.00 -30.26 26.21
CA LYS A 372 4.55 -30.03 24.86
C LYS A 372 3.92 -28.81 24.19
N LEU A 373 2.60 -28.57 24.36
CA LEU A 373 1.96 -27.35 23.87
C LEU A 373 2.58 -26.10 24.44
N ALA A 374 2.79 -26.08 25.80
CA ALA A 374 3.45 -24.95 26.47
C ALA A 374 4.86 -24.69 25.91
N GLY A 375 5.63 -25.78 25.68
CA GLY A 375 6.96 -25.71 25.07
C GLY A 375 6.95 -25.15 23.65
N LEU A 376 5.99 -25.61 22.82
CA LEU A 376 5.82 -25.15 21.43
C LEU A 376 5.39 -23.66 21.34
N ALA A 377 4.55 -23.20 22.27
CA ALA A 377 4.07 -21.82 22.27
C ALA A 377 5.15 -20.80 22.72
N LYS A 378 6.07 -21.20 23.59
CA LYS A 378 7.07 -20.30 24.21
C LYS A 378 7.87 -19.46 23.22
N PRO A 379 8.46 -19.99 22.12
CA PRO A 379 9.23 -19.19 21.16
C PRO A 379 8.38 -18.15 20.42
N PHE A 380 7.09 -18.40 20.19
CA PHE A 380 6.17 -17.45 19.56
C PHE A 380 5.79 -16.33 20.52
N LEU A 381 5.42 -16.67 21.77
CA LEU A 381 5.06 -15.68 22.78
C LEU A 381 6.24 -14.79 23.17
N SER A 382 7.49 -15.28 23.08
CA SER A 382 8.69 -14.46 23.34
C SER A 382 8.94 -13.40 22.27
N ARG A 383 8.32 -13.49 21.09
CA ARG A 383 8.42 -12.47 20.01
C ARG A 383 7.40 -11.36 20.15
N MET A 384 6.38 -11.54 20.97
CA MET A 384 5.35 -10.54 21.22
C MET A 384 5.88 -9.43 22.14
N ARG A 385 5.36 -8.22 21.95
CA ARG A 385 5.61 -7.11 22.87
C ARG A 385 4.96 -7.39 24.21
N ASP A 386 5.55 -6.89 25.27
CA ASP A 386 4.92 -6.90 26.59
C ASP A 386 3.64 -6.03 26.52
N SER A 387 2.50 -6.66 26.73
CA SER A 387 1.17 -6.06 26.52
C SER A 387 0.09 -6.85 27.25
N PRO A 388 -1.08 -6.25 27.53
CA PRO A 388 -2.25 -6.97 28.04
C PRO A 388 -2.62 -8.19 27.20
N LEU A 389 -2.51 -8.09 25.87
CA LEU A 389 -2.79 -9.19 24.94
C LEU A 389 -1.87 -10.39 25.24
N LEU A 390 -0.56 -10.18 25.40
CA LEU A 390 0.39 -11.26 25.70
C LEU A 390 0.03 -11.94 27.03
N SER A 391 -0.35 -11.18 28.06
CA SER A 391 -0.77 -11.73 29.35
C SER A 391 -2.01 -12.62 29.22
N LEU A 392 -3.02 -12.15 28.48
CA LEU A 392 -4.25 -12.93 28.24
C LEU A 392 -3.98 -14.21 27.43
N ILE A 393 -3.06 -14.18 26.46
CA ILE A 393 -2.68 -15.39 25.71
C ILE A 393 -1.96 -16.40 26.61
N ARG A 394 -1.11 -15.93 27.53
CA ARG A 394 -0.46 -16.80 28.52
C ARG A 394 -1.46 -17.47 29.48
N ASP A 395 -2.46 -16.71 29.94
CA ASP A 395 -3.55 -17.22 30.75
C ASP A 395 -4.40 -18.25 29.99
N GLU A 396 -4.70 -18.00 28.73
CA GLU A 396 -5.43 -18.95 27.90
C GLU A 396 -4.60 -20.21 27.62
N LEU A 397 -3.30 -20.08 27.36
CA LEU A 397 -2.40 -21.21 27.24
C LEU A 397 -2.37 -22.05 28.55
N SER A 398 -2.30 -21.40 29.71
CA SER A 398 -2.33 -22.06 30.99
C SER A 398 -3.65 -22.80 31.25
N ARG A 399 -4.77 -22.31 30.72
CA ARG A 399 -6.05 -23.03 30.79
C ARG A 399 -6.12 -24.26 29.87
N ARG A 400 -5.40 -24.22 28.75
CA ARG A 400 -5.33 -25.35 27.80
C ARG A 400 -4.29 -26.41 28.20
N THR A 401 -3.36 -26.07 29.09
CA THR A 401 -2.27 -26.94 29.55
C THR A 401 -2.39 -27.31 31.02
#